data_7f54c92bac66ba627309488a6ec4f043
#
_entry.id   7f54c92bac66ba627309488a6ec4f043
#
_cell.length_a   1.000
_cell.length_b   1.000
_cell.length_c   1.000
_cell.angle_alpha   90.00
_cell.angle_beta   90.00
_cell.angle_gamma   90.00
#
_symmetry.space_group_name_H-M   'P 1'
#
loop_
_entity.id
_entity.type
_entity.pdbx_description
1 polymer ?
#
loop_
_entity_poly.entity_id
_entity_poly.type
_entity_poly.pdbx_seq_one_letter_code
_entity_poly.pdbx_strand_id
1 'polypeptide(L)'
;MGQGGAEIVKGDAPIDDIALPTIKFEPYWWDAAGPEPHAPVDLASRYDVAVVGSGFTGMRAALELARAGRSVVVFDKEPAGSGAARRNAGYLGRVLKHSLVALMAKHGEARGIALYRELGEAFAGTVDFIRRETIECHLTHHGRFIAATQPAHYEQLATELEAMQRHLGYPFTMVPRAEQRREFGSDRYCGGAVIPDLAAIHSGLYHRGLTERAKAAGVLISDCTNVAAVTPGPDGVVLVTDRGTVKARDAIIATNGYTPRNLAWFARRVIPFQGYMAATEELTEVQLRDAIPNLRTMIDSNTNIDFFRPAPDSRRLLFGGGTGVKRGDFPAVARFLHGILGRVLPQLAAVRLSHVWTGFCAGTFDLMPHIGGRDHVWYGLGYNFAGIPMGTHFGWKLAALIQGRPEGRSAFAETPFPTLPLYSGNPWFLPLAMRYFDWKDGKSR
;
A
#
# COMPACT_ATOMS: atom_id res chain seq x y z
N MET A 1 27.82 -18.66 -3.09
CA MET A 1 27.56 -19.84 -2.25
C MET A 1 27.03 -19.35 -0.90
N GLY A 2 26.00 -19.95 -0.36
CA GLY A 2 25.42 -19.59 0.92
C GLY A 2 24.01 -19.02 0.79
N GLN A 3 23.05 -19.86 0.39
CA GLN A 3 21.63 -19.65 0.66
C GLN A 3 21.45 -19.70 2.18
N GLY A 4 21.25 -18.54 2.81
CA GLY A 4 20.78 -18.47 4.18
C GLY A 4 19.31 -18.91 4.22
N GLY A 5 19.09 -20.21 4.30
CA GLY A 5 17.80 -20.79 4.64
C GLY A 5 17.41 -20.25 6.02
N ALA A 6 16.31 -19.49 6.09
CA ALA A 6 15.72 -19.13 7.36
C ALA A 6 15.24 -20.42 8.03
N GLU A 7 15.85 -20.77 9.16
CA GLU A 7 15.34 -21.82 10.04
C GLU A 7 13.87 -21.52 10.34
N ILE A 8 13.02 -22.42 9.89
CA ILE A 8 11.61 -22.46 10.23
C ILE A 8 11.55 -22.90 11.69
N VAL A 9 11.32 -21.97 12.59
CA VAL A 9 10.92 -22.32 13.95
C VAL A 9 9.60 -23.06 13.83
N LYS A 10 9.59 -24.37 14.07
CA LYS A 10 8.40 -25.19 14.08
C LYS A 10 7.43 -24.67 15.13
N GLY A 11 6.39 -24.05 14.71
CA GLY A 11 5.29 -23.58 15.56
C GLY A 11 4.37 -24.75 15.90
N ASP A 12 4.21 -24.98 17.16
CA ASP A 12 3.86 -26.25 17.78
C ASP A 12 2.36 -26.52 17.98
N ALA A 13 1.42 -26.06 17.21
CA ALA A 13 0.06 -26.54 17.30
C ALA A 13 -0.65 -26.49 15.96
N PRO A 14 -1.52 -27.46 15.65
CA PRO A 14 -2.40 -27.38 14.48
C PRO A 14 -3.22 -26.11 14.56
N ILE A 15 -3.51 -25.50 13.38
CA ILE A 15 -4.37 -24.31 13.25
C ILE A 15 -5.83 -24.72 12.96
N ASP A 16 -6.16 -25.98 13.14
CA ASP A 16 -7.42 -26.57 12.71
C ASP A 16 -8.65 -25.95 13.38
N ASP A 17 -8.48 -25.47 14.63
CA ASP A 17 -9.56 -24.80 15.35
C ASP A 17 -9.83 -23.36 14.87
N ILE A 18 -8.84 -22.70 14.27
CA ILE A 18 -8.88 -21.29 13.88
C ILE A 18 -8.88 -21.06 12.37
N ALA A 19 -8.71 -22.11 11.58
CA ALA A 19 -8.63 -22.04 10.13
C ALA A 19 -9.51 -23.08 9.46
N LEU A 20 -10.00 -22.76 8.27
CA LEU A 20 -10.67 -23.75 7.43
C LEU A 20 -9.66 -24.82 6.97
N PRO A 21 -10.08 -26.08 6.76
CA PRO A 21 -9.24 -27.11 6.14
C PRO A 21 -8.68 -26.69 4.76
N THR A 22 -9.40 -25.77 4.08
CA THR A 22 -9.05 -25.23 2.78
C THR A 22 -8.36 -23.86 2.87
N ILE A 23 -7.77 -23.52 4.01
CA ILE A 23 -7.07 -22.23 4.19
C ILE A 23 -6.02 -22.03 3.11
N LYS A 24 -5.97 -20.83 2.55
CA LYS A 24 -4.99 -20.40 1.57
C LYS A 24 -3.97 -19.45 2.19
N PHE A 25 -2.67 -19.72 1.97
CA PHE A 25 -1.58 -18.83 2.40
C PHE A 25 -1.17 -17.87 1.29
N GLU A 26 -2.18 -17.26 0.69
CA GLU A 26 -2.08 -16.29 -0.40
C GLU A 26 -3.13 -15.18 -0.24
N PRO A 27 -2.97 -14.02 -0.91
CA PRO A 27 -3.93 -12.92 -0.82
C PRO A 27 -5.33 -13.31 -1.25
N TYR A 28 -6.33 -12.92 -0.48
CA TYR A 28 -7.74 -13.06 -0.83
C TYR A 28 -8.07 -12.51 -2.24
N TRP A 29 -7.40 -11.44 -2.64
CA TRP A 29 -7.56 -10.81 -3.95
C TRP A 29 -7.21 -11.73 -5.13
N TRP A 30 -6.43 -12.79 -4.88
CA TRP A 30 -5.97 -13.69 -5.92
C TRP A 30 -7.04 -14.69 -6.34
N ASP A 31 -8.06 -14.92 -5.54
CA ASP A 31 -9.21 -15.76 -5.95
C ASP A 31 -9.91 -15.17 -7.20
N ALA A 32 -10.04 -13.85 -7.27
CA ALA A 32 -10.67 -13.16 -8.40
C ALA A 32 -9.67 -12.64 -9.45
N ALA A 33 -8.45 -12.31 -9.03
CA ALA A 33 -7.44 -11.67 -9.87
C ALA A 33 -6.02 -12.05 -9.44
N GLY A 34 -5.68 -13.33 -9.50
CA GLY A 34 -4.33 -13.83 -9.28
C GLY A 34 -3.33 -13.23 -10.28
N PRO A 35 -2.07 -13.04 -9.89
CA PRO A 35 -1.02 -12.67 -10.84
C PRO A 35 -0.62 -13.90 -11.66
N GLU A 36 -0.79 -13.82 -12.96
CA GLU A 36 -0.36 -14.84 -13.91
C GLU A 36 0.80 -14.33 -14.75
N PRO A 37 1.81 -15.15 -15.04
CA PRO A 37 2.89 -14.77 -15.94
C PRO A 37 2.34 -14.43 -17.33
N HIS A 38 2.84 -13.36 -17.92
CA HIS A 38 2.59 -13.05 -19.32
C HIS A 38 3.42 -13.97 -20.22
N ALA A 39 2.93 -14.19 -21.44
CA ALA A 39 3.75 -14.85 -22.45
C ALA A 39 5.07 -14.09 -22.66
N PRO A 40 6.21 -14.79 -22.81
CA PRO A 40 7.47 -14.14 -23.11
C PRO A 40 7.37 -13.23 -24.32
N VAL A 41 7.94 -12.03 -24.21
CA VAL A 41 7.95 -11.03 -25.28
C VAL A 41 9.35 -10.86 -25.83
N ASP A 42 9.47 -10.59 -27.13
CA ASP A 42 10.74 -10.22 -27.73
C ASP A 42 11.11 -8.79 -27.33
N LEU A 43 12.26 -8.63 -26.72
CA LEU A 43 12.75 -7.34 -26.28
C LEU A 43 13.47 -6.61 -27.41
N ALA A 44 13.01 -5.41 -27.73
CA ALA A 44 13.78 -4.50 -28.57
C ALA A 44 15.03 -4.02 -27.83
N SER A 45 16.08 -3.72 -28.57
CA SER A 45 17.32 -3.18 -27.99
C SER A 45 17.17 -1.78 -27.41
N ARG A 46 16.11 -1.04 -27.76
CA ARG A 46 15.86 0.34 -27.32
C ARG A 46 14.38 0.63 -27.17
N TYR A 47 14.05 1.41 -26.13
CA TYR A 47 12.73 1.98 -25.84
C TYR A 47 12.83 3.48 -25.49
N ASP A 48 11.72 4.22 -25.56
CA ASP A 48 11.67 5.55 -24.99
C ASP A 48 11.74 5.48 -23.46
N VAL A 49 10.97 4.55 -22.84
CA VAL A 49 10.93 4.42 -21.39
C VAL A 49 10.94 2.95 -20.97
N ALA A 50 11.79 2.62 -20.00
CA ALA A 50 11.82 1.34 -19.31
C ALA A 50 11.33 1.52 -17.86
N VAL A 51 10.37 0.73 -17.44
CA VAL A 51 9.80 0.78 -16.09
C VAL A 51 10.22 -0.46 -15.31
N VAL A 52 10.74 -0.29 -14.11
CA VAL A 52 11.11 -1.38 -13.19
C VAL A 52 10.09 -1.44 -12.06
N GLY A 53 9.27 -2.48 -12.07
CA GLY A 53 8.16 -2.71 -11.16
C GLY A 53 6.80 -2.46 -11.79
N SER A 54 5.98 -3.51 -11.83
CA SER A 54 4.64 -3.55 -12.44
C SER A 54 3.50 -3.21 -11.46
N GLY A 55 3.79 -2.56 -10.33
CA GLY A 55 2.76 -2.08 -9.39
C GLY A 55 1.95 -0.89 -9.92
N PHE A 56 1.10 -0.31 -9.08
CA PHE A 56 0.23 0.81 -9.50
C PHE A 56 1.00 1.97 -10.12
N THR A 57 2.16 2.34 -9.56
CA THR A 57 2.99 3.44 -10.05
C THR A 57 3.56 3.15 -11.44
N GLY A 58 4.20 2.00 -11.60
CA GLY A 58 4.81 1.62 -12.87
C GLY A 58 3.80 1.44 -13.98
N MET A 59 2.71 0.70 -13.71
CA MET A 59 1.66 0.47 -14.71
C MET A 59 0.90 1.74 -15.10
N ARG A 60 0.66 2.64 -14.12
CA ARG A 60 0.02 3.92 -14.42
C ARG A 60 0.93 4.83 -15.24
N ALA A 61 2.21 4.91 -14.92
CA ALA A 61 3.17 5.69 -15.69
C ALA A 61 3.31 5.12 -17.12
N ALA A 62 3.44 3.81 -17.25
CA ALA A 62 3.54 3.14 -18.54
C ALA A 62 2.33 3.41 -19.43
N LEU A 63 1.11 3.30 -18.87
CA LEU A 63 -0.13 3.61 -19.59
C LEU A 63 -0.15 5.04 -20.14
N GLU A 64 0.17 6.02 -19.31
CA GLU A 64 0.13 7.44 -19.73
C GLU A 64 1.20 7.78 -20.76
N LEU A 65 2.40 7.17 -20.65
CA LEU A 65 3.47 7.34 -21.62
C LEU A 65 3.15 6.67 -22.95
N ALA A 66 2.60 5.45 -22.95
CA ALA A 66 2.18 4.76 -24.16
C ALA A 66 1.06 5.51 -24.89
N ARG A 67 0.07 6.06 -24.15
CA ARG A 67 -0.98 6.92 -24.73
C ARG A 67 -0.43 8.21 -25.34
N ALA A 68 0.73 8.65 -24.87
CA ALA A 68 1.45 9.79 -25.46
C ALA A 68 2.40 9.39 -26.62
N GLY A 69 2.26 8.17 -27.15
CA GLY A 69 3.02 7.68 -28.29
C GLY A 69 4.46 7.23 -27.98
N ARG A 70 4.78 6.99 -26.69
CA ARG A 70 6.10 6.50 -26.31
C ARG A 70 6.16 4.97 -26.37
N SER A 71 7.27 4.43 -26.83
CA SER A 71 7.58 3.00 -26.70
C SER A 71 7.95 2.69 -25.25
N VAL A 72 7.18 1.81 -24.60
CA VAL A 72 7.33 1.52 -23.15
C VAL A 72 7.45 0.02 -22.92
N VAL A 73 8.45 -0.38 -22.12
CA VAL A 73 8.57 -1.73 -21.56
C VAL A 73 8.52 -1.68 -20.05
N VAL A 74 7.77 -2.61 -19.45
CA VAL A 74 7.69 -2.79 -17.98
C VAL A 74 8.33 -4.12 -17.61
N PHE A 75 9.31 -4.07 -16.71
CA PHE A 75 9.97 -5.24 -16.14
C PHE A 75 9.47 -5.51 -14.71
N ASP A 76 9.23 -6.76 -14.41
CA ASP A 76 9.04 -7.23 -13.04
C ASP A 76 9.70 -8.59 -12.86
N LYS A 77 10.29 -8.85 -11.69
CA LYS A 77 10.97 -10.12 -11.41
C LYS A 77 10.00 -11.28 -11.17
N GLU A 78 8.74 -10.96 -10.83
CA GLU A 78 7.64 -11.89 -10.60
C GLU A 78 6.52 -11.63 -11.62
N PRO A 79 5.49 -12.47 -11.70
CA PRO A 79 4.31 -12.15 -12.48
C PRO A 79 3.74 -10.79 -12.12
N ALA A 80 3.27 -10.03 -13.11
CA ALA A 80 2.87 -8.63 -12.94
C ALA A 80 1.82 -8.45 -11.82
N GLY A 81 2.15 -7.56 -10.86
CA GLY A 81 1.31 -7.27 -9.72
C GLY A 81 1.44 -8.23 -8.54
N SER A 82 2.37 -9.19 -8.54
CA SER A 82 2.62 -10.09 -7.40
C SER A 82 3.04 -9.36 -6.12
N GLY A 83 3.55 -8.14 -6.23
CA GLY A 83 3.95 -7.31 -5.10
C GLY A 83 2.78 -6.68 -4.34
N ALA A 84 3.02 -5.54 -3.68
CA ALA A 84 2.04 -4.85 -2.84
C ALA A 84 0.74 -4.47 -3.55
N ALA A 85 0.74 -4.34 -4.88
CA ALA A 85 -0.43 -3.93 -5.64
C ALA A 85 -1.62 -4.90 -5.51
N ARG A 86 -1.37 -6.20 -5.37
CA ARG A 86 -2.41 -7.22 -5.14
C ARG A 86 -2.31 -7.88 -3.77
N ARG A 87 -1.68 -7.21 -2.76
CA ARG A 87 -1.53 -7.71 -1.38
C ARG A 87 -2.01 -6.74 -0.32
N ASN A 88 -2.35 -5.50 -0.69
CA ASN A 88 -2.75 -4.44 0.21
C ASN A 88 -4.21 -4.57 0.70
N ALA A 89 -4.63 -3.69 1.61
CA ALA A 89 -5.97 -3.74 2.22
C ALA A 89 -7.11 -3.17 1.36
N GLY A 90 -6.83 -2.61 0.18
CA GLY A 90 -7.86 -2.04 -0.70
C GLY A 90 -8.44 -0.70 -0.24
N TYR A 91 -7.74 0.03 0.62
CA TYR A 91 -8.20 1.32 1.16
C TYR A 91 -7.82 2.48 0.24
N LEU A 92 -8.80 3.27 -0.14
CA LEU A 92 -8.59 4.57 -0.79
C LEU A 92 -8.83 5.69 0.23
N GLY A 93 -7.84 6.59 0.36
CA GLY A 93 -7.96 7.68 1.31
C GLY A 93 -6.80 8.68 1.24
N ARG A 94 -6.89 9.70 2.06
CA ARG A 94 -5.94 10.80 2.22
C ARG A 94 -5.17 10.60 3.54
N VAL A 95 -4.12 9.81 3.53
CA VAL A 95 -3.41 9.42 4.77
C VAL A 95 -1.91 9.61 4.62
N LEU A 96 -1.30 10.28 5.59
CA LEU A 96 0.13 10.26 5.87
C LEU A 96 0.37 9.79 7.31
N LYS A 97 1.62 9.44 7.63
CA LYS A 97 2.04 9.17 9.02
C LYS A 97 2.16 10.45 9.84
N HIS A 98 2.43 11.57 9.21
CA HIS A 98 2.40 12.88 9.84
C HIS A 98 1.03 13.53 9.68
N SER A 99 0.52 14.12 10.75
CA SER A 99 -0.70 14.90 10.71
C SER A 99 -0.51 16.23 9.97
N LEU A 100 -1.61 16.83 9.49
CA LEU A 100 -1.58 18.16 8.88
C LEU A 100 -0.99 19.19 9.86
N VAL A 101 -1.45 19.16 11.11
CA VAL A 101 -0.96 20.08 12.16
C VAL A 101 0.55 19.93 12.35
N ALA A 102 1.06 18.70 12.43
CA ALA A 102 2.50 18.43 12.57
C ALA A 102 3.30 18.90 11.35
N LEU A 103 2.79 18.73 10.13
CA LEU A 103 3.47 19.19 8.92
C LEU A 103 3.45 20.72 8.80
N MET A 104 2.36 21.36 9.18
CA MET A 104 2.28 22.84 9.25
C MET A 104 3.27 23.39 10.27
N ALA A 105 3.37 22.79 11.45
CA ALA A 105 4.34 23.18 12.47
C ALA A 105 5.80 23.00 12.02
N LYS A 106 6.09 21.90 11.31
CA LYS A 106 7.45 21.54 10.89
C LYS A 106 7.93 22.30 9.65
N HIS A 107 7.05 22.51 8.66
CA HIS A 107 7.41 22.99 7.33
C HIS A 107 6.77 24.33 6.96
N GLY A 108 5.96 24.92 7.86
CA GLY A 108 5.11 26.09 7.61
C GLY A 108 3.74 25.71 7.04
N GLU A 109 2.77 26.59 7.28
CA GLU A 109 1.35 26.36 6.95
C GLU A 109 1.14 26.05 5.46
N ALA A 110 1.67 26.90 4.58
CA ALA A 110 1.51 26.73 3.13
C ALA A 110 2.02 25.38 2.63
N ARG A 111 3.16 24.91 3.15
CA ARG A 111 3.76 23.65 2.77
C ARG A 111 2.98 22.44 3.30
N GLY A 112 2.55 22.48 4.56
CA GLY A 112 1.71 21.44 5.16
C GLY A 112 0.40 21.26 4.40
N ILE A 113 -0.27 22.37 4.08
CA ILE A 113 -1.52 22.36 3.29
C ILE A 113 -1.27 21.83 1.87
N ALA A 114 -0.17 22.21 1.19
CA ALA A 114 0.14 21.73 -0.15
C ALA A 114 0.31 20.21 -0.20
N LEU A 115 1.00 19.61 0.78
CA LEU A 115 1.17 18.16 0.88
C LEU A 115 -0.17 17.44 1.06
N TYR A 116 -1.02 17.92 1.96
CA TYR A 116 -2.33 17.29 2.19
C TYR A 116 -3.34 17.55 1.06
N ARG A 117 -3.23 18.68 0.36
CA ARG A 117 -4.01 18.94 -0.86
C ARG A 117 -3.67 17.94 -1.94
N GLU A 118 -2.39 17.66 -2.17
CA GLU A 118 -1.95 16.66 -3.15
C GLU A 118 -2.41 15.24 -2.77
N LEU A 119 -2.50 14.89 -1.48
CA LEU A 119 -3.15 13.64 -1.06
C LEU A 119 -4.64 13.58 -1.47
N GLY A 120 -5.35 14.70 -1.34
CA GLY A 120 -6.73 14.82 -1.80
C GLY A 120 -6.85 14.67 -3.31
N GLU A 121 -5.95 15.30 -4.06
CA GLU A 121 -5.87 15.18 -5.52
C GLU A 121 -5.55 13.73 -5.93
N ALA A 122 -4.64 13.05 -5.22
CA ALA A 122 -4.31 11.65 -5.47
C ALA A 122 -5.51 10.73 -5.23
N PHE A 123 -6.27 10.96 -4.16
CA PHE A 123 -7.49 10.22 -3.87
C PHE A 123 -8.56 10.46 -4.95
N ALA A 124 -8.93 11.72 -5.19
CA ALA A 124 -9.94 12.09 -6.17
C ALA A 124 -9.56 11.63 -7.58
N GLY A 125 -8.32 11.90 -7.99
CA GLY A 125 -7.81 11.50 -9.30
C GLY A 125 -7.76 9.98 -9.52
N THR A 126 -7.57 9.19 -8.44
CA THR A 126 -7.65 7.72 -8.53
C THR A 126 -9.09 7.26 -8.71
N VAL A 127 -10.03 7.82 -7.96
CA VAL A 127 -11.47 7.53 -8.11
C VAL A 127 -11.97 7.89 -9.51
N ASP A 128 -11.61 9.08 -9.99
CA ASP A 128 -11.96 9.56 -11.33
C ASP A 128 -11.34 8.70 -12.44
N PHE A 129 -10.10 8.25 -12.24
CA PHE A 129 -9.46 7.34 -13.16
C PHE A 129 -10.18 5.99 -13.24
N ILE A 130 -10.55 5.39 -12.10
CA ILE A 130 -11.30 4.14 -12.05
C ILE A 130 -12.62 4.28 -12.82
N ARG A 131 -13.35 5.37 -12.60
CA ARG A 131 -14.64 5.64 -13.27
C ARG A 131 -14.46 5.89 -14.76
N ARG A 132 -13.55 6.77 -15.15
CA ARG A 132 -13.30 7.12 -16.56
C ARG A 132 -12.84 5.92 -17.38
N GLU A 133 -11.99 5.07 -16.79
CA GLU A 133 -11.52 3.85 -17.46
C GLU A 133 -12.49 2.68 -17.32
N THR A 134 -13.60 2.85 -16.64
CA THR A 134 -14.59 1.79 -16.39
C THR A 134 -13.92 0.52 -15.85
N ILE A 135 -13.09 0.67 -14.80
CA ILE A 135 -12.42 -0.45 -14.16
C ILE A 135 -13.35 -1.06 -13.11
N GLU A 136 -13.87 -2.24 -13.42
CA GLU A 136 -14.73 -2.99 -12.49
C GLU A 136 -13.88 -3.56 -11.34
N CYS A 137 -13.82 -2.84 -10.23
CA CYS A 137 -13.02 -3.20 -9.06
C CYS A 137 -13.76 -3.01 -7.74
N HIS A 138 -15.08 -3.13 -7.75
CA HIS A 138 -15.95 -2.95 -6.58
C HIS A 138 -15.65 -1.66 -5.80
N LEU A 139 -15.56 -0.53 -6.51
CA LEU A 139 -15.39 0.78 -5.89
C LEU A 139 -16.60 1.13 -5.02
N THR A 140 -16.39 1.27 -3.71
CA THR A 140 -17.41 1.63 -2.72
C THR A 140 -17.04 2.90 -1.97
N HIS A 141 -18.06 3.73 -1.62
CA HIS A 141 -17.92 4.98 -0.87
C HIS A 141 -18.69 4.89 0.47
N HIS A 142 -18.41 3.87 1.26
CA HIS A 142 -19.03 3.74 2.60
C HIS A 142 -18.33 4.60 3.67
N GLY A 143 -17.22 5.25 3.33
CA GLY A 143 -16.41 6.01 4.26
C GLY A 143 -15.51 5.14 5.12
N ARG A 144 -14.91 5.78 6.11
CA ARG A 144 -14.00 5.13 7.08
C ARG A 144 -14.31 5.57 8.49
N PHE A 145 -14.32 4.61 9.42
CA PHE A 145 -14.28 4.88 10.85
C PHE A 145 -12.83 4.81 11.35
N ILE A 146 -12.35 5.85 12.00
CA ILE A 146 -11.06 5.89 12.70
C ILE A 146 -11.34 5.77 14.18
N ALA A 147 -11.01 4.63 14.79
CA ALA A 147 -11.32 4.32 16.17
C ALA A 147 -10.18 4.79 17.11
N ALA A 148 -10.50 5.59 18.11
CA ALA A 148 -9.56 6.04 19.11
C ALA A 148 -9.30 4.96 20.16
N THR A 149 -8.03 4.54 20.32
CA THR A 149 -7.64 3.49 21.28
C THR A 149 -7.49 4.01 22.71
N GLN A 150 -7.35 5.32 22.86
CA GLN A 150 -7.20 6.02 24.13
C GLN A 150 -7.98 7.34 24.10
N PRO A 151 -8.44 7.89 25.25
CA PRO A 151 -9.12 9.19 25.27
C PRO A 151 -8.28 10.32 24.64
N ALA A 152 -6.98 10.37 24.89
CA ALA A 152 -6.09 11.35 24.29
C ALA A 152 -6.05 11.27 22.75
N HIS A 153 -6.18 10.06 22.19
CA HIS A 153 -6.23 9.88 20.73
C HIS A 153 -7.55 10.41 20.13
N TYR A 154 -8.65 10.37 20.89
CA TYR A 154 -9.92 10.95 20.46
C TYR A 154 -9.80 12.47 20.31
N GLU A 155 -9.22 13.16 21.31
CA GLU A 155 -9.00 14.61 21.27
C GLU A 155 -8.00 15.03 20.17
N GLN A 156 -6.92 14.27 20.02
CA GLN A 156 -5.96 14.51 18.93
C GLN A 156 -6.61 14.35 17.56
N LEU A 157 -7.45 13.33 17.38
CA LEU A 157 -8.18 13.09 16.14
C LEU A 157 -9.15 14.23 15.83
N ALA A 158 -9.87 14.75 16.83
CA ALA A 158 -10.75 15.91 16.68
C ALA A 158 -9.96 17.13 16.21
N THR A 159 -8.87 17.48 16.89
CA THR A 159 -8.01 18.63 16.54
C THR A 159 -7.47 18.52 15.10
N GLU A 160 -7.01 17.33 14.71
CA GLU A 160 -6.47 17.07 13.38
C GLU A 160 -7.55 17.21 12.29
N LEU A 161 -8.73 16.62 12.53
CA LEU A 161 -9.81 16.66 11.54
C LEU A 161 -10.46 18.04 11.43
N GLU A 162 -10.53 18.82 12.51
CA GLU A 162 -10.94 20.23 12.49
C GLU A 162 -9.96 21.07 11.64
N ALA A 163 -8.65 20.82 11.77
CA ALA A 163 -7.66 21.50 10.94
C ALA A 163 -7.82 21.11 9.46
N MET A 164 -8.02 19.83 9.16
CA MET A 164 -8.29 19.35 7.79
C MET A 164 -9.57 19.96 7.20
N GLN A 165 -10.64 20.07 7.99
CA GLN A 165 -11.88 20.70 7.55
C GLN A 165 -11.69 22.18 7.28
N ARG A 166 -11.02 22.91 8.19
CA ARG A 166 -10.76 24.35 8.08
C ARG A 166 -9.93 24.70 6.85
N HIS A 167 -8.84 23.98 6.60
CA HIS A 167 -7.88 24.33 5.55
C HIS A 167 -8.17 23.67 4.19
N LEU A 168 -8.89 22.54 4.18
CA LEU A 168 -9.05 21.71 3.00
C LEU A 168 -10.50 21.31 2.70
N GLY A 169 -11.43 21.64 3.60
CA GLY A 169 -12.86 21.32 3.43
C GLY A 169 -13.20 19.84 3.56
N TYR A 170 -12.33 19.02 4.15
CA TYR A 170 -12.57 17.58 4.26
C TYR A 170 -13.62 17.29 5.34
N PRO A 171 -14.71 16.55 4.98
CA PRO A 171 -15.80 16.29 5.90
C PRO A 171 -15.42 15.21 6.93
N PHE A 172 -15.90 15.39 8.15
CA PHE A 172 -15.84 14.38 9.20
C PHE A 172 -16.99 14.53 10.21
N THR A 173 -17.19 13.48 11.00
CA THR A 173 -18.10 13.49 12.14
C THR A 173 -17.44 12.76 13.30
N MET A 174 -17.29 13.43 14.45
CA MET A 174 -16.83 12.77 15.67
C MET A 174 -17.92 11.85 16.21
N VAL A 175 -17.53 10.66 16.67
CA VAL A 175 -18.41 9.63 17.22
C VAL A 175 -18.01 9.36 18.67
N PRO A 176 -18.82 9.76 19.65
CA PRO A 176 -18.51 9.52 21.05
C PRO A 176 -18.54 8.02 21.38
N ARG A 177 -17.86 7.63 22.47
CA ARG A 177 -17.80 6.23 22.91
C ARG A 177 -19.16 5.56 23.04
N ALA A 178 -20.17 6.28 23.54
CA ALA A 178 -21.51 5.75 23.69
C ALA A 178 -22.21 5.35 22.39
N GLU A 179 -21.74 5.89 21.27
CA GLU A 179 -22.31 5.66 19.92
C GLU A 179 -21.43 4.81 19.02
N GLN A 180 -20.20 4.47 19.44
CA GLN A 180 -19.20 3.81 18.58
C GLN A 180 -19.69 2.49 17.98
N ARG A 181 -20.55 1.72 18.68
CA ARG A 181 -21.13 0.47 18.16
C ARG A 181 -22.01 0.65 16.95
N ARG A 182 -22.49 1.87 16.65
CA ARG A 182 -23.19 2.18 15.39
C ARG A 182 -22.26 2.16 14.20
N GLU A 183 -20.94 2.30 14.42
CA GLU A 183 -19.93 2.33 13.36
C GLU A 183 -19.08 1.06 13.32
N PHE A 184 -18.74 0.50 14.51
CA PHE A 184 -17.93 -0.69 14.63
C PHE A 184 -18.27 -1.48 15.91
N GLY A 185 -18.54 -2.77 15.78
CA GLY A 185 -19.08 -3.66 16.81
C GLY A 185 -18.12 -4.04 17.93
N SER A 186 -17.35 -3.09 18.45
CA SER A 186 -16.34 -3.32 19.50
C SER A 186 -16.46 -2.29 20.61
N ASP A 187 -16.33 -2.75 21.87
CA ASP A 187 -16.27 -1.86 23.05
C ASP A 187 -14.84 -1.42 23.41
N ARG A 188 -13.86 -1.89 22.66
CA ARG A 188 -12.45 -1.68 22.95
C ARG A 188 -12.00 -0.22 22.82
N TYR A 189 -12.70 0.59 22.07
CA TYR A 189 -12.29 1.93 21.69
C TYR A 189 -12.93 3.03 22.56
N CYS A 190 -12.41 4.23 22.44
CA CYS A 190 -12.86 5.42 23.18
C CYS A 190 -13.66 6.39 22.28
N GLY A 191 -14.46 5.85 21.36
CA GLY A 191 -15.07 6.62 20.27
C GLY A 191 -14.16 6.69 19.06
N GLY A 192 -14.35 7.72 18.22
CA GLY A 192 -13.57 7.90 17.00
C GLY A 192 -14.15 8.96 16.09
N ALA A 193 -13.86 8.86 14.79
CA ALA A 193 -14.42 9.74 13.77
C ALA A 193 -14.79 8.98 12.50
N VAL A 194 -15.86 9.38 11.86
CA VAL A 194 -16.25 8.96 10.52
C VAL A 194 -15.75 9.98 9.50
N ILE A 195 -15.06 9.50 8.48
CA ILE A 195 -14.71 10.25 7.28
C ILE A 195 -15.58 9.71 6.14
N PRO A 196 -16.67 10.39 5.78
CA PRO A 196 -17.75 9.81 4.96
C PRO A 196 -17.40 9.63 3.49
N ASP A 197 -16.49 10.43 2.94
CA ASP A 197 -16.13 10.49 1.53
C ASP A 197 -15.00 9.55 1.10
N LEU A 198 -14.39 8.80 2.05
CA LEU A 198 -13.35 7.84 1.71
C LEU A 198 -13.95 6.58 1.08
N ALA A 199 -13.10 5.88 0.31
CA ALA A 199 -13.52 4.76 -0.52
C ALA A 199 -12.71 3.48 -0.24
N ALA A 200 -13.13 2.39 -0.85
CA ALA A 200 -12.43 1.12 -0.86
C ALA A 200 -12.64 0.39 -2.19
N ILE A 201 -11.71 -0.49 -2.53
CA ILE A 201 -11.73 -1.27 -3.78
C ILE A 201 -11.31 -2.72 -3.54
N HIS A 202 -11.52 -3.56 -4.55
CA HIS A 202 -10.85 -4.84 -4.73
C HIS A 202 -9.52 -4.61 -5.46
N SER A 203 -8.40 -4.62 -4.71
CA SER A 203 -7.08 -4.25 -5.24
C SER A 203 -6.60 -5.11 -6.40
N GLY A 204 -6.89 -6.41 -6.37
CA GLY A 204 -6.52 -7.33 -7.45
C GLY A 204 -7.19 -6.96 -8.76
N LEU A 205 -8.52 -6.70 -8.74
CA LEU A 205 -9.29 -6.29 -9.91
C LEU A 205 -8.86 -4.91 -10.43
N TYR A 206 -8.58 -3.97 -9.54
CA TYR A 206 -8.05 -2.67 -9.93
C TYR A 206 -6.72 -2.79 -10.67
N HIS A 207 -5.78 -3.58 -10.13
CA HIS A 207 -4.49 -3.79 -10.78
C HIS A 207 -4.65 -4.51 -12.13
N ARG A 208 -5.50 -5.55 -12.21
CA ARG A 208 -5.79 -6.24 -13.46
C ARG A 208 -6.33 -5.27 -14.52
N GLY A 209 -7.35 -4.50 -14.17
CA GLY A 209 -7.93 -3.52 -15.07
C GLY A 209 -6.95 -2.45 -15.54
N LEU A 210 -6.07 -1.96 -14.67
CA LEU A 210 -4.98 -1.05 -15.05
C LEU A 210 -3.99 -1.71 -16.02
N THR A 211 -3.62 -2.96 -15.76
CA THR A 211 -2.72 -3.74 -16.63
C THR A 211 -3.30 -3.96 -18.01
N GLU A 212 -4.59 -4.30 -18.10
CA GLU A 212 -5.32 -4.46 -19.37
C GLU A 212 -5.32 -3.17 -20.20
N ARG A 213 -5.54 -2.00 -19.58
CA ARG A 213 -5.49 -0.70 -20.26
C ARG A 213 -4.07 -0.38 -20.74
N ALA A 214 -3.06 -0.71 -19.95
CA ALA A 214 -1.66 -0.52 -20.35
C ALA A 214 -1.31 -1.39 -21.56
N LYS A 215 -1.70 -2.66 -21.56
CA LYS A 215 -1.53 -3.57 -22.71
C LYS A 215 -2.26 -3.06 -23.94
N ALA A 216 -3.50 -2.64 -23.80
CA ALA A 216 -4.31 -2.08 -24.91
C ALA A 216 -3.70 -0.79 -25.49
N ALA A 217 -2.95 -0.03 -24.69
CA ALA A 217 -2.18 1.15 -25.14
C ALA A 217 -0.83 0.81 -25.77
N GLY A 218 -0.47 -0.48 -25.88
CA GLY A 218 0.79 -0.93 -26.49
C GLY A 218 1.98 -1.04 -25.53
N VAL A 219 1.73 -1.02 -24.20
CA VAL A 219 2.81 -1.28 -23.22
C VAL A 219 3.25 -2.73 -23.33
N LEU A 220 4.55 -2.95 -23.49
CA LEU A 220 5.16 -4.27 -23.44
C LEU A 220 5.42 -4.65 -21.98
N ILE A 221 4.92 -5.79 -21.53
CA ILE A 221 5.13 -6.31 -20.17
C ILE A 221 6.05 -7.52 -20.26
N SER A 222 7.24 -7.40 -19.68
CA SER A 222 8.24 -8.46 -19.54
C SER A 222 8.36 -8.78 -18.04
N ASP A 223 7.37 -9.45 -17.50
CA ASP A 223 7.42 -9.97 -16.14
C ASP A 223 8.24 -11.28 -16.06
N CYS A 224 8.43 -11.82 -14.86
CA CYS A 224 9.40 -12.87 -14.61
C CYS A 224 10.79 -12.53 -15.18
N THR A 225 11.12 -11.22 -15.22
CA THR A 225 12.38 -10.70 -15.76
C THR A 225 13.05 -9.78 -14.73
N ASN A 226 14.19 -10.23 -14.22
CA ASN A 226 14.92 -9.50 -13.19
C ASN A 226 15.82 -8.43 -13.82
N VAL A 227 15.72 -7.20 -13.32
CA VAL A 227 16.64 -6.11 -13.66
C VAL A 227 17.79 -6.10 -12.67
N ALA A 228 18.97 -6.52 -13.16
CA ALA A 228 20.18 -6.63 -12.36
C ALA A 228 20.91 -5.29 -12.16
N ALA A 229 20.83 -4.38 -13.14
CA ALA A 229 21.43 -3.05 -13.05
C ALA A 229 20.65 -2.02 -13.85
N VAL A 230 20.72 -0.77 -13.41
CA VAL A 230 20.21 0.42 -14.09
C VAL A 230 21.34 1.44 -14.06
N THR A 231 21.92 1.72 -15.21
CA THR A 231 23.09 2.59 -15.33
C THR A 231 22.75 3.81 -16.20
N PRO A 232 22.65 5.00 -15.61
CA PRO A 232 22.46 6.23 -16.37
C PRO A 232 23.71 6.58 -17.18
N GLY A 233 23.51 7.23 -18.34
CA GLY A 233 24.52 7.75 -19.23
C GLY A 233 24.08 9.06 -19.85
N PRO A 234 24.92 9.71 -20.67
CA PRO A 234 24.60 11.02 -21.27
C PRO A 234 23.38 10.97 -22.19
N ASP A 235 23.14 9.84 -22.87
CA ASP A 235 22.08 9.69 -23.89
C ASP A 235 20.91 8.81 -23.41
N GLY A 236 20.79 8.58 -22.08
CA GLY A 236 19.74 7.77 -21.50
C GLY A 236 20.25 6.74 -20.50
N VAL A 237 19.60 5.59 -20.42
CA VAL A 237 19.81 4.57 -19.40
C VAL A 237 20.03 3.20 -20.03
N VAL A 238 20.95 2.43 -19.47
CA VAL A 238 21.17 1.02 -19.81
C VAL A 238 20.64 0.15 -18.67
N LEU A 239 19.74 -0.77 -18.99
CA LEU A 239 19.22 -1.77 -18.08
C LEU A 239 19.80 -3.14 -18.44
N VAL A 240 20.40 -3.80 -17.46
CA VAL A 240 20.86 -5.19 -17.59
C VAL A 240 19.81 -6.09 -16.95
N THR A 241 19.27 -7.00 -17.74
CA THR A 241 18.28 -7.99 -17.28
C THR A 241 18.82 -9.40 -17.49
N ASP A 242 18.19 -10.40 -16.87
CA ASP A 242 18.46 -11.81 -17.10
C ASP A 242 18.04 -12.30 -18.52
N ARG A 243 17.34 -11.44 -19.29
CA ARG A 243 16.93 -11.68 -20.68
C ARG A 243 17.71 -10.84 -21.70
N GLY A 244 18.77 -10.15 -21.26
CA GLY A 244 19.61 -9.31 -22.11
C GLY A 244 19.66 -7.85 -21.67
N THR A 245 20.37 -7.05 -22.46
CA THR A 245 20.58 -5.62 -22.19
C THR A 245 19.62 -4.78 -23.03
N VAL A 246 18.94 -3.84 -22.37
CA VAL A 246 17.98 -2.91 -22.99
C VAL A 246 18.45 -1.47 -22.75
N LYS A 247 18.39 -0.64 -23.77
CA LYS A 247 18.60 0.81 -23.66
C LYS A 247 17.27 1.53 -23.61
N ALA A 248 17.17 2.59 -22.81
CA ALA A 248 16.02 3.47 -22.81
C ALA A 248 16.46 4.93 -22.71
N ARG A 249 15.63 5.85 -23.20
CA ARG A 249 15.89 7.26 -22.97
C ARG A 249 15.71 7.61 -21.49
N ASP A 250 14.65 7.09 -20.87
CA ASP A 250 14.33 7.29 -19.47
C ASP A 250 14.03 5.95 -18.80
N ALA A 251 14.34 5.81 -17.50
CA ALA A 251 13.91 4.69 -16.68
C ALA A 251 13.05 5.15 -15.50
N ILE A 252 12.05 4.35 -15.12
CA ILE A 252 11.23 4.60 -13.92
C ILE A 252 11.45 3.46 -12.93
N ILE A 253 11.84 3.79 -11.69
CA ILE A 253 11.96 2.85 -10.58
C ILE A 253 10.70 2.93 -9.73
N ALA A 254 9.89 1.87 -9.78
CA ALA A 254 8.58 1.77 -9.11
C ALA A 254 8.48 0.52 -8.21
N THR A 255 9.62 0.08 -7.66
CA THR A 255 9.76 -1.19 -6.93
C THR A 255 9.29 -1.14 -5.47
N ASN A 256 9.12 0.05 -4.91
CA ASN A 256 8.62 0.31 -3.55
C ASN A 256 9.24 -0.63 -2.48
N GLY A 257 8.46 -1.37 -1.68
CA GLY A 257 8.95 -2.30 -0.66
C GLY A 257 9.70 -3.52 -1.18
N TYR A 258 9.73 -3.71 -2.50
CA TYR A 258 10.43 -4.80 -3.19
C TYR A 258 11.73 -4.33 -3.85
N THR A 259 12.19 -3.13 -3.52
CA THR A 259 13.43 -2.55 -4.06
C THR A 259 14.63 -3.45 -3.74
N PRO A 260 15.32 -4.00 -4.76
CA PRO A 260 16.43 -4.90 -4.54
C PRO A 260 17.70 -4.13 -4.17
N ARG A 261 18.62 -4.80 -3.46
CA ARG A 261 19.86 -4.17 -2.95
C ARG A 261 20.81 -3.69 -4.05
N ASN A 262 20.76 -4.30 -5.22
CA ASN A 262 21.56 -3.88 -6.39
C ASN A 262 21.13 -2.50 -6.93
N LEU A 263 19.91 -2.05 -6.68
CA LEU A 263 19.49 -0.67 -6.88
C LEU A 263 19.88 0.19 -5.65
N ALA A 264 21.18 0.26 -5.37
CA ALA A 264 21.75 0.72 -4.09
C ALA A 264 21.29 2.11 -3.67
N TRP A 265 21.15 3.07 -4.62
CA TRP A 265 20.70 4.42 -4.29
C TRP A 265 19.28 4.42 -3.70
N PHE A 266 18.38 3.58 -4.24
CA PHE A 266 17.00 3.44 -3.79
C PHE A 266 16.92 2.57 -2.53
N ALA A 267 17.63 1.43 -2.50
CA ALA A 267 17.64 0.51 -1.38
C ALA A 267 18.08 1.18 -0.05
N ARG A 268 18.98 2.16 -0.11
CA ARG A 268 19.41 2.95 1.06
C ARG A 268 18.38 3.96 1.56
N ARG A 269 17.26 4.13 0.89
CA ARG A 269 16.22 5.13 1.19
C ARG A 269 14.87 4.51 1.53
N VAL A 270 14.65 3.28 1.12
CA VAL A 270 13.42 2.54 1.36
C VAL A 270 13.63 1.54 2.49
N ILE A 271 12.73 1.54 3.45
CA ILE A 271 12.70 0.62 4.58
C ILE A 271 11.62 -0.43 4.30
N PRO A 272 11.98 -1.63 3.79
CA PRO A 272 11.01 -2.70 3.60
C PRO A 272 10.56 -3.27 4.94
N PHE A 273 9.25 -3.39 5.13
CA PHE A 273 8.67 -4.04 6.30
C PHE A 273 7.44 -4.87 5.91
N GLN A 274 7.20 -5.94 6.66
CA GLN A 274 6.08 -6.83 6.36
C GLN A 274 4.77 -6.31 6.92
N GLY A 275 3.71 -6.41 6.10
CA GLY A 275 2.31 -6.28 6.51
C GLY A 275 1.65 -7.65 6.53
N TYR A 276 0.67 -7.85 7.40
CA TYR A 276 -0.04 -9.10 7.60
C TYR A 276 -1.53 -8.89 7.49
N MET A 277 -2.20 -9.79 6.77
CA MET A 277 -3.65 -9.77 6.58
C MET A 277 -4.23 -11.18 6.64
N ALA A 278 -5.51 -11.23 7.01
CA ALA A 278 -6.33 -12.43 6.93
C ALA A 278 -7.73 -12.11 6.37
N ALA A 279 -8.40 -13.14 5.89
CA ALA A 279 -9.83 -13.14 5.62
C ALA A 279 -10.50 -14.22 6.47
N THR A 280 -11.69 -13.92 6.99
CA THR A 280 -12.53 -14.91 7.67
C THR A 280 -13.14 -15.90 6.69
N GLU A 281 -13.73 -16.97 7.18
CA GLU A 281 -14.76 -17.70 6.45
C GLU A 281 -15.97 -16.79 6.17
N GLU A 282 -16.93 -17.25 5.36
CA GLU A 282 -18.17 -16.52 5.10
C GLU A 282 -18.95 -16.31 6.40
N LEU A 283 -19.25 -15.06 6.70
CA LEU A 283 -20.09 -14.68 7.84
C LEU A 283 -21.56 -14.72 7.44
N THR A 284 -22.42 -14.91 8.42
CA THR A 284 -23.83 -14.57 8.25
C THR A 284 -24.00 -13.06 8.14
N GLU A 285 -25.09 -12.59 7.53
CA GLU A 285 -25.37 -11.15 7.43
C GLU A 285 -25.44 -10.50 8.82
N VAL A 286 -25.99 -11.22 9.81
CA VAL A 286 -26.06 -10.76 11.20
C VAL A 286 -24.68 -10.55 11.79
N GLN A 287 -23.77 -11.53 11.64
CA GLN A 287 -22.40 -11.43 12.12
C GLN A 287 -21.64 -10.27 11.48
N LEU A 288 -21.79 -10.11 10.15
CA LEU A 288 -21.12 -9.03 9.43
C LEU A 288 -21.64 -7.65 9.87
N ARG A 289 -22.96 -7.50 10.01
CA ARG A 289 -23.58 -6.24 10.44
C ARG A 289 -23.35 -5.93 11.91
N ASP A 290 -23.25 -6.93 12.76
CA ASP A 290 -22.84 -6.72 14.15
C ASP A 290 -21.38 -6.23 14.23
N ALA A 291 -20.50 -6.75 13.40
CA ALA A 291 -19.09 -6.34 13.35
C ALA A 291 -18.89 -4.96 12.71
N ILE A 292 -19.51 -4.73 11.53
CA ILE A 292 -19.38 -3.49 10.75
C ILE A 292 -20.76 -3.04 10.24
N PRO A 293 -21.56 -2.35 11.06
CA PRO A 293 -22.95 -2.01 10.75
C PRO A 293 -23.14 -1.23 9.44
N ASN A 294 -22.25 -0.29 9.15
CA ASN A 294 -22.32 0.59 7.99
C ASN A 294 -21.41 0.15 6.82
N LEU A 295 -20.83 -1.05 6.89
CA LEU A 295 -19.85 -1.56 5.91
C LEU A 295 -18.67 -0.62 5.63
N ARG A 296 -18.33 0.26 6.57
CA ARG A 296 -17.19 1.17 6.47
C ARG A 296 -15.88 0.41 6.63
N THR A 297 -14.84 0.91 6.02
CA THR A 297 -13.48 0.51 6.42
C THR A 297 -13.19 1.06 7.82
N MET A 298 -12.42 0.34 8.61
CA MET A 298 -12.02 0.77 9.96
C MET A 298 -10.52 0.68 10.11
N ILE A 299 -9.90 1.67 10.76
CA ILE A 299 -8.53 1.65 11.29
C ILE A 299 -8.53 2.13 12.73
N ASP A 300 -7.61 1.64 13.55
CA ASP A 300 -7.40 2.23 14.87
C ASP A 300 -6.36 3.37 14.85
N SER A 301 -6.27 4.11 15.95
CA SER A 301 -5.37 5.25 16.11
C SER A 301 -3.96 4.88 16.61
N ASN A 302 -3.61 3.60 16.68
CA ASN A 302 -2.28 3.18 17.08
C ASN A 302 -1.24 3.49 15.98
N THR A 303 0.01 3.60 16.35
CA THR A 303 1.12 3.72 15.41
C THR A 303 1.23 2.46 14.55
N ASN A 304 1.10 1.29 15.20
CA ASN A 304 1.00 -0.02 14.56
C ASN A 304 -0.47 -0.44 14.53
N ILE A 305 -1.19 0.03 13.52
CA ILE A 305 -2.64 -0.06 13.39
C ILE A 305 -3.14 -1.51 13.33
N ASP A 306 -4.30 -1.75 13.94
CA ASP A 306 -5.19 -2.84 13.58
C ASP A 306 -6.28 -2.27 12.64
N PHE A 307 -6.67 -3.02 11.61
CA PHE A 307 -7.61 -2.54 10.60
C PHE A 307 -8.56 -3.64 10.13
N PHE A 308 -9.79 -3.25 9.80
CA PHE A 308 -10.86 -4.15 9.41
C PHE A 308 -11.68 -3.58 8.27
N ARG A 309 -12.18 -4.43 7.40
CA ARG A 309 -13.12 -4.05 6.35
C ARG A 309 -13.95 -5.25 5.87
N PRO A 310 -15.19 -5.04 5.37
CA PRO A 310 -15.88 -6.10 4.64
C PRO A 310 -15.14 -6.40 3.33
N ALA A 311 -15.15 -7.65 2.91
CA ALA A 311 -14.77 -8.01 1.55
C ALA A 311 -15.78 -7.37 0.57
N PRO A 312 -15.34 -6.90 -0.61
CA PRO A 312 -16.25 -6.19 -1.54
C PRO A 312 -17.16 -7.13 -2.34
N ASP A 313 -16.88 -8.41 -2.35
CA ASP A 313 -17.46 -9.43 -3.22
C ASP A 313 -18.00 -10.65 -2.46
N SER A 314 -17.91 -10.64 -1.13
CA SER A 314 -18.41 -11.71 -0.25
C SER A 314 -18.73 -11.17 1.15
N ARG A 315 -19.34 -12.01 2.00
CA ARG A 315 -19.59 -11.66 3.42
C ARG A 315 -18.41 -11.98 4.34
N ARG A 316 -17.19 -11.94 3.83
CA ARG A 316 -15.99 -12.13 4.65
C ARG A 316 -15.55 -10.82 5.28
N LEU A 317 -14.87 -10.91 6.41
CA LEU A 317 -14.16 -9.80 7.01
C LEU A 317 -12.67 -9.90 6.65
N LEU A 318 -12.12 -8.86 6.03
CA LEU A 318 -10.69 -8.72 5.79
C LEU A 318 -10.10 -7.85 6.89
N PHE A 319 -9.00 -8.26 7.47
CA PHE A 319 -8.37 -7.52 8.55
C PHE A 319 -6.85 -7.78 8.62
N GLY A 320 -6.18 -6.96 9.40
CA GLY A 320 -4.75 -7.11 9.60
C GLY A 320 -4.24 -6.25 10.75
N GLY A 321 -2.97 -6.42 11.06
CA GLY A 321 -2.29 -5.69 12.12
C GLY A 321 -0.88 -6.22 12.36
N GLY A 322 -0.21 -5.68 13.39
CA GLY A 322 1.10 -6.14 13.81
C GLY A 322 2.19 -6.02 12.74
N THR A 323 2.07 -5.00 11.91
CA THR A 323 3.00 -4.69 10.83
C THR A 323 4.44 -4.51 11.32
N GLY A 324 5.40 -4.87 10.51
CA GLY A 324 6.82 -4.51 10.69
C GLY A 324 7.76 -5.70 10.85
N VAL A 325 7.63 -6.51 11.89
CA VAL A 325 8.57 -7.59 12.22
C VAL A 325 8.13 -8.91 11.60
N LYS A 326 9.06 -9.71 11.10
CA LYS A 326 8.78 -11.09 10.65
C LYS A 326 8.22 -11.92 11.80
N ARG A 327 7.09 -12.60 11.59
CA ARG A 327 6.34 -13.32 12.64
C ARG A 327 6.38 -14.85 12.51
N GLY A 328 7.44 -15.39 11.95
CA GLY A 328 7.56 -16.84 11.78
C GLY A 328 6.89 -17.35 10.49
N ASP A 329 6.37 -18.56 10.53
CA ASP A 329 5.66 -19.20 9.44
C ASP A 329 4.17 -18.75 9.35
N PHE A 330 3.47 -19.21 8.32
CA PHE A 330 2.05 -18.88 8.13
C PHE A 330 1.13 -19.36 9.26
N PRO A 331 1.29 -20.55 9.87
CA PRO A 331 0.56 -20.93 11.07
C PRO A 331 0.72 -19.97 12.24
N ALA A 332 1.94 -19.47 12.50
CA ALA A 332 2.19 -18.48 13.54
C ALA A 332 1.51 -17.13 13.21
N VAL A 333 1.54 -16.71 11.95
CA VAL A 333 0.82 -15.53 11.47
C VAL A 333 -0.69 -15.69 11.61
N ALA A 334 -1.25 -16.87 11.28
CA ALA A 334 -2.66 -17.17 11.42
C ALA A 334 -3.11 -17.05 12.88
N ARG A 335 -2.40 -17.66 13.82
CA ARG A 335 -2.69 -17.56 15.28
C ARG A 335 -2.64 -16.11 15.75
N PHE A 336 -1.63 -15.37 15.33
CA PHE A 336 -1.48 -13.95 15.69
C PHE A 336 -2.67 -13.12 15.19
N LEU A 337 -3.05 -13.26 13.92
CA LEU A 337 -4.17 -12.52 13.34
C LEU A 337 -5.51 -12.93 13.94
N HIS A 338 -5.73 -14.23 14.14
CA HIS A 338 -6.94 -14.71 14.82
C HIS A 338 -7.04 -14.16 16.25
N GLY A 339 -5.91 -14.04 16.96
CA GLY A 339 -5.84 -13.36 18.26
C GLY A 339 -6.23 -11.88 18.19
N ILE A 340 -5.92 -11.15 17.09
CA ILE A 340 -6.42 -9.80 16.85
C ILE A 340 -7.93 -9.82 16.67
N LEU A 341 -8.46 -10.73 15.84
CA LEU A 341 -9.91 -10.85 15.62
C LEU A 341 -10.67 -11.05 16.92
N GLY A 342 -10.29 -12.05 17.73
CA GLY A 342 -10.96 -12.36 18.99
C GLY A 342 -10.83 -11.25 20.05
N ARG A 343 -9.69 -10.53 20.06
CA ARG A 343 -9.49 -9.40 20.99
C ARG A 343 -10.31 -8.16 20.61
N VAL A 344 -10.45 -7.88 19.31
CA VAL A 344 -11.11 -6.67 18.81
C VAL A 344 -12.61 -6.90 18.63
N LEU A 345 -13.00 -8.06 18.14
CA LEU A 345 -14.39 -8.47 17.87
C LEU A 345 -14.65 -9.82 18.56
N PRO A 346 -14.84 -9.84 19.91
CA PRO A 346 -15.03 -11.09 20.67
C PRO A 346 -16.18 -11.97 20.16
N GLN A 347 -17.23 -11.36 19.60
CA GLN A 347 -18.36 -12.07 18.99
C GLN A 347 -17.97 -12.90 17.75
N LEU A 348 -16.80 -12.65 17.16
CA LEU A 348 -16.24 -13.41 16.05
C LEU A 348 -15.06 -14.32 16.45
N ALA A 349 -14.81 -14.51 17.76
CA ALA A 349 -13.67 -15.30 18.23
C ALA A 349 -13.69 -16.77 17.79
N ALA A 350 -14.86 -17.32 17.49
CA ALA A 350 -15.01 -18.70 16.97
C ALA A 350 -14.99 -18.80 15.43
N VAL A 351 -14.90 -17.67 14.74
CA VAL A 351 -14.88 -17.63 13.26
C VAL A 351 -13.51 -18.04 12.74
N ARG A 352 -13.49 -18.95 11.76
CA ARG A 352 -12.25 -19.47 11.19
C ARG A 352 -11.71 -18.60 10.06
N LEU A 353 -10.41 -18.72 9.82
CA LEU A 353 -9.72 -18.03 8.74
C LEU A 353 -9.77 -18.83 7.45
N SER A 354 -10.03 -18.15 6.33
CA SER A 354 -9.99 -18.73 4.97
C SER A 354 -8.71 -18.38 4.23
N HIS A 355 -8.13 -17.21 4.50
CA HIS A 355 -6.90 -16.73 3.88
C HIS A 355 -6.00 -16.07 4.92
N VAL A 356 -4.68 -16.26 4.77
CA VAL A 356 -3.65 -15.55 5.53
C VAL A 356 -2.52 -15.20 4.59
N TRP A 357 -2.11 -13.94 4.56
CA TRP A 357 -1.01 -13.52 3.67
C TRP A 357 -0.16 -12.40 4.24
N THR A 358 0.94 -12.18 3.57
CA THR A 358 1.89 -11.11 3.86
C THR A 358 2.29 -10.39 2.58
N GLY A 359 2.83 -9.19 2.73
CA GLY A 359 3.44 -8.43 1.65
C GLY A 359 4.37 -7.37 2.20
N PHE A 360 5.32 -6.92 1.38
CA PHE A 360 6.20 -5.83 1.78
C PHE A 360 5.56 -4.47 1.53
N CYS A 361 5.55 -3.64 2.55
CA CYS A 361 5.34 -2.21 2.46
C CYS A 361 6.70 -1.48 2.38
N ALA A 362 6.68 -0.21 2.03
CA ALA A 362 7.86 0.64 2.10
C ALA A 362 7.62 1.81 3.04
N GLY A 363 8.49 1.91 4.03
CA GLY A 363 8.70 3.13 4.80
C GLY A 363 9.85 3.95 4.26
N THR A 364 9.95 5.18 4.74
CA THR A 364 11.05 6.10 4.53
C THR A 364 11.49 6.67 5.87
N PHE A 365 12.69 7.23 5.96
CA PHE A 365 13.19 7.75 7.23
C PHE A 365 12.47 9.02 7.71
N ASP A 366 11.82 9.71 6.82
CA ASP A 366 10.96 10.87 7.13
C ASP A 366 9.46 10.55 7.11
N LEU A 367 9.09 9.29 6.88
CA LEU A 367 7.71 8.80 6.78
C LEU A 367 6.86 9.49 5.70
N MET A 368 7.52 10.00 4.65
CA MET A 368 6.89 10.70 3.52
C MET A 368 7.03 9.89 2.22
N PRO A 369 6.04 9.93 1.32
CA PRO A 369 6.23 9.49 -0.06
C PRO A 369 7.24 10.35 -0.81
N HIS A 370 7.98 9.75 -1.75
CA HIS A 370 8.95 10.45 -2.57
C HIS A 370 8.75 10.21 -4.05
N ILE A 371 8.80 11.28 -4.81
CA ILE A 371 8.80 11.32 -6.28
C ILE A 371 9.93 12.22 -6.76
N GLY A 372 10.58 11.86 -7.85
CA GLY A 372 11.65 12.67 -8.42
C GLY A 372 12.31 12.02 -9.62
N GLY A 373 13.36 12.66 -10.11
CA GLY A 373 14.17 12.18 -11.21
C GLY A 373 15.60 12.73 -11.14
N ARG A 374 16.53 11.94 -11.61
CA ARG A 374 17.95 12.29 -11.73
C ARG A 374 18.58 11.48 -12.85
N ASP A 375 19.36 12.14 -13.73
CA ASP A 375 20.17 11.48 -14.76
C ASP A 375 19.35 10.45 -15.57
N HIS A 376 18.18 10.83 -16.10
CA HIS A 376 17.23 9.97 -16.82
C HIS A 376 16.61 8.83 -16.00
N VAL A 377 16.85 8.76 -14.68
CA VAL A 377 16.23 7.78 -13.80
C VAL A 377 15.21 8.47 -12.88
N TRP A 378 13.95 8.13 -13.08
CA TRP A 378 12.79 8.67 -12.36
C TRP A 378 12.31 7.68 -11.31
N TYR A 379 11.63 8.15 -10.26
CA TYR A 379 11.15 7.26 -9.21
C TYR A 379 9.90 7.77 -8.50
N GLY A 380 9.08 6.81 -8.01
CA GLY A 380 7.98 7.04 -7.09
C GLY A 380 7.94 5.91 -6.07
N LEU A 381 8.30 6.18 -4.79
CA LEU A 381 8.57 5.18 -3.78
C LEU A 381 8.17 5.66 -2.36
N GLY A 382 8.10 4.72 -1.40
CA GLY A 382 8.03 5.06 0.02
C GLY A 382 6.65 5.52 0.48
N TYR A 383 5.58 4.88 0.06
CA TYR A 383 4.20 5.36 0.27
C TYR A 383 3.68 5.31 1.70
N ASN A 384 4.37 4.65 2.64
CA ASN A 384 3.98 4.62 4.07
C ASN A 384 2.48 4.36 4.28
N PHE A 385 1.91 3.32 3.64
CA PHE A 385 0.50 2.90 3.62
C PHE A 385 -0.46 3.68 2.70
N ALA A 386 -0.05 4.79 2.07
CA ALA A 386 -0.87 5.53 1.10
C ALA A 386 -0.77 4.98 -0.35
N GLY A 387 -0.38 3.72 -0.52
CA GLY A 387 0.14 3.17 -1.79
C GLY A 387 -0.84 3.10 -2.96
N ILE A 388 -2.16 2.98 -2.76
CA ILE A 388 -3.10 2.92 -3.89
C ILE A 388 -3.27 4.31 -4.52
N PRO A 389 -3.77 5.34 -3.80
CA PRO A 389 -3.96 6.64 -4.42
C PRO A 389 -2.63 7.30 -4.80
N MET A 390 -1.65 7.32 -3.90
CA MET A 390 -0.36 7.96 -4.18
C MET A 390 0.44 7.24 -5.27
N GLY A 391 0.42 5.91 -5.30
CA GLY A 391 1.09 5.14 -6.35
C GLY A 391 0.48 5.39 -7.73
N THR A 392 -0.85 5.42 -7.83
CA THR A 392 -1.57 5.77 -9.06
C THR A 392 -1.27 7.21 -9.48
N HIS A 393 -1.28 8.14 -8.53
CA HIS A 393 -1.01 9.57 -8.76
C HIS A 393 0.44 9.82 -9.18
N PHE A 394 1.40 9.24 -8.48
CA PHE A 394 2.82 9.38 -8.84
C PHE A 394 3.13 8.75 -10.19
N GLY A 395 2.48 7.66 -10.57
CA GLY A 395 2.60 7.11 -11.92
C GLY A 395 2.18 8.12 -12.99
N TRP A 396 1.05 8.78 -12.81
CA TRP A 396 0.58 9.86 -13.69
C TRP A 396 1.54 11.06 -13.70
N LYS A 397 1.99 11.53 -12.52
CA LYS A 397 2.94 12.65 -12.42
C LYS A 397 4.29 12.33 -13.06
N LEU A 398 4.83 11.13 -12.88
CA LEU A 398 6.07 10.71 -13.52
C LEU A 398 5.96 10.73 -15.05
N ALA A 399 4.84 10.25 -15.59
CA ALA A 399 4.61 10.36 -17.02
C ALA A 399 4.55 11.80 -17.50
N ALA A 400 3.93 12.70 -16.74
CA ALA A 400 3.88 14.12 -17.05
C ALA A 400 5.27 14.78 -16.96
N LEU A 401 6.07 14.45 -15.92
CA LEU A 401 7.45 14.95 -15.77
C LEU A 401 8.35 14.55 -16.96
N ILE A 402 8.32 13.28 -17.35
CA ILE A 402 9.11 12.76 -18.49
C ILE A 402 8.71 13.45 -19.81
N GLN A 403 7.46 13.90 -19.92
CA GLN A 403 6.96 14.64 -21.07
C GLN A 403 7.21 16.15 -20.97
N GLY A 404 7.84 16.65 -19.89
CA GLY A 404 8.06 18.07 -19.65
C GLY A 404 6.81 18.87 -19.32
N ARG A 405 5.71 18.20 -18.91
CA ARG A 405 4.44 18.88 -18.62
C ARG A 405 4.41 19.39 -17.17
N PRO A 406 3.90 20.63 -16.95
CA PRO A 406 3.89 21.27 -15.62
C PRO A 406 3.04 20.52 -14.58
N GLU A 407 2.04 19.74 -15.00
CA GLU A 407 1.19 18.94 -14.12
C GLU A 407 1.98 17.84 -13.40
N GLY A 408 3.15 17.48 -13.88
CA GLY A 408 4.07 16.56 -13.21
C GLY A 408 4.64 17.11 -11.89
N ARG A 409 4.63 18.42 -11.66
CA ARG A 409 5.12 19.00 -10.40
C ARG A 409 4.37 18.46 -9.20
N SER A 410 5.12 18.12 -8.14
CA SER A 410 4.58 17.53 -6.91
C SER A 410 5.13 18.24 -5.69
N ALA A 411 4.27 18.47 -4.71
CA ALA A 411 4.67 18.93 -3.40
C ALA A 411 5.64 17.95 -2.70
N PHE A 412 5.58 16.68 -3.02
CA PHE A 412 6.48 15.68 -2.47
C PHE A 412 7.87 15.63 -3.13
N ALA A 413 8.04 16.23 -4.31
CA ALA A 413 9.34 16.29 -5.00
C ALA A 413 10.34 17.26 -4.35
N GLU A 414 9.87 18.22 -3.59
CA GLU A 414 10.70 19.22 -2.93
C GLU A 414 11.31 18.72 -1.60
N THR A 415 10.91 17.55 -1.13
CA THR A 415 11.43 16.96 0.09
C THR A 415 12.63 16.07 -0.25
N PRO A 416 13.82 16.30 0.35
CA PRO A 416 14.96 15.41 0.15
C PRO A 416 14.60 13.97 0.50
N PHE A 417 15.01 13.00 -0.33
CA PHE A 417 14.78 11.58 -0.04
C PHE A 417 15.90 11.08 0.90
N PRO A 418 15.65 10.99 2.22
CA PRO A 418 16.69 10.80 3.21
C PRO A 418 17.23 9.37 3.24
N THR A 419 18.42 9.23 3.80
CA THR A 419 19.06 7.94 4.12
C THR A 419 19.75 8.05 5.49
N LEU A 420 20.06 6.92 6.11
CA LEU A 420 20.87 6.86 7.31
C LEU A 420 22.27 6.32 7.01
N PRO A 421 23.31 6.80 7.73
CA PRO A 421 24.63 6.17 7.71
C PRO A 421 24.51 4.65 8.01
N LEU A 422 25.32 3.85 7.33
CA LEU A 422 25.39 2.38 7.50
C LEU A 422 24.12 1.61 7.10
N TYR A 423 23.05 2.27 6.63
CA TYR A 423 21.88 1.60 6.11
C TYR A 423 22.04 1.27 4.61
N SER A 424 21.89 0.01 4.26
CA SER A 424 22.07 -0.52 2.88
C SER A 424 20.86 -1.33 2.39
N GLY A 425 19.67 -1.05 2.91
CA GLY A 425 18.43 -1.77 2.53
C GLY A 425 18.10 -2.96 3.42
N ASN A 426 18.85 -3.20 4.51
CA ASN A 426 18.50 -4.17 5.54
C ASN A 426 18.05 -3.42 6.81
N PRO A 427 16.75 -3.44 7.17
CA PRO A 427 16.23 -2.69 8.30
C PRO A 427 16.51 -3.38 9.64
N TRP A 428 17.80 -3.54 10.00
CA TRP A 428 18.27 -4.20 11.22
C TRP A 428 17.70 -3.58 12.50
N PHE A 429 17.38 -2.28 12.47
CA PHE A 429 16.82 -1.53 13.60
C PHE A 429 15.28 -1.74 13.75
N LEU A 430 14.62 -2.28 12.75
CA LEU A 430 13.15 -2.37 12.70
C LEU A 430 12.53 -3.13 13.89
N PRO A 431 13.08 -4.26 14.36
CA PRO A 431 12.54 -4.95 15.54
C PRO A 431 12.50 -4.08 16.80
N LEU A 432 13.53 -3.28 17.01
CA LEU A 432 13.59 -2.35 18.17
C LEU A 432 12.62 -1.19 18.00
N ALA A 433 12.56 -0.60 16.80
CA ALA A 433 11.61 0.47 16.49
C ALA A 433 10.16 0.01 16.68
N MET A 434 9.81 -1.20 16.22
CA MET A 434 8.45 -1.74 16.38
C MET A 434 8.11 -2.04 17.84
N ARG A 435 9.06 -2.53 18.65
CA ARG A 435 8.87 -2.69 20.10
C ARG A 435 8.60 -1.36 20.79
N TYR A 436 9.33 -0.32 20.42
CA TYR A 436 9.10 1.03 20.94
C TYR A 436 7.71 1.55 20.58
N PHE A 437 7.26 1.38 19.33
CA PHE A 437 5.91 1.78 18.92
C PHE A 437 4.82 0.98 19.64
N ASP A 438 4.97 -0.34 19.78
CA ASP A 438 4.01 -1.15 20.54
C ASP A 438 3.94 -0.73 22.02
N TRP A 439 5.08 -0.43 22.64
CA TRP A 439 5.11 0.10 24.00
C TRP A 439 4.39 1.46 24.09
N LYS A 440 4.67 2.38 23.15
CA LYS A 440 4.02 3.69 23.09
C LYS A 440 2.50 3.56 22.89
N ASP A 441 2.06 2.60 22.09
CA ASP A 441 0.64 2.31 21.84
C ASP A 441 -0.04 1.57 23.01
N GLY A 442 0.69 1.23 24.07
CA GLY A 442 0.17 0.46 25.20
C GLY A 442 -0.19 -1.00 24.85
N LYS A 443 0.36 -1.51 23.74
CA LYS A 443 0.20 -2.90 23.33
C LYS A 443 1.20 -3.77 24.11
N SER A 444 0.76 -4.43 25.20
CA SER A 444 1.50 -5.56 25.76
C SER A 444 1.43 -6.73 24.79
N ARG A 445 2.58 -7.21 24.36
CA ARG A 445 2.71 -8.44 23.55
C ARG A 445 2.76 -9.68 24.42
#